data_92862039fa54e75152a35ec2f827d906
#
_entry.id   92862039fa54e75152a35ec2f827d906
#
_cell.length_a   1.000
_cell.length_b   1.000
_cell.length_c   1.000
_cell.angle_alpha   90.00
_cell.angle_beta   90.00
_cell.angle_gamma   90.00
#
_symmetry.space_group_name_H-M   'P 1'
#
loop_
_entity.id
_entity.type
_entity.pdbx_description
1 polymer ?
#
loop_
_entity_poly.entity_id
_entity_poly.type
_entity_poly.pdbx_seq_one_letter_code
_entity_poly.pdbx_strand_id
1 'polypeptide(L)'
;MTIKDILLFDEQLTDDELSIKNSARDYCQEKLMPRILDANRNEIFDKDIYQEMGQMGFLGAPIDGYGCAGINYVSYGIIAREIERVDSSYRSAFSVQTSLAMHAIYKFGSDEQKNQYLPEMAKGTLIGCFGLTEPNAGSDPASMKTNAKKTDDGYILNGSKTWITNSPIADVLIIWAKDEQGVLRGFIVDRDSKGLSTPTLEGKFALRASITGQIFLDDVFVGEDKILPEVQSFRGPFSCLNMARYGIAWGALGAGEFCWNASLEYSMDRVQFNKPLASKQLIQKSLADMQTEITLGLQTVLRVGRLIDNNQMQPEMISLVKRNNCQKALEIARSARDIHGGNGISDEYHIIRHCMNLEAVNT
;
A
#
# COMPACT_ATOMS: atom_id res chain seq x y z
N MET A 1 3.47 -19.70 -21.57
CA MET A 1 4.93 -19.44 -21.66
C MET A 1 5.33 -18.71 -20.39
N THR A 2 6.08 -19.35 -19.51
CA THR A 2 6.53 -18.70 -18.26
C THR A 2 7.49 -17.57 -18.62
N ILE A 3 7.31 -16.38 -18.06
CA ILE A 3 8.25 -15.27 -18.22
C ILE A 3 9.60 -15.78 -17.75
N LYS A 4 10.61 -15.73 -18.61
CA LYS A 4 11.96 -15.98 -18.16
C LYS A 4 12.43 -14.79 -17.36
N ASP A 5 12.83 -15.03 -16.15
CA ASP A 5 13.54 -14.08 -15.30
C ASP A 5 14.92 -13.80 -15.92
N ILE A 6 14.99 -12.72 -16.72
CA ILE A 6 16.17 -12.44 -17.56
C ILE A 6 17.44 -12.20 -16.74
N LEU A 7 17.32 -11.58 -15.56
CA LEU A 7 18.46 -11.32 -14.68
C LEU A 7 18.52 -12.27 -13.47
N LEU A 8 17.82 -13.41 -13.57
CA LEU A 8 17.82 -14.46 -12.54
C LEU A 8 17.52 -13.84 -11.16
N PHE A 9 16.42 -13.08 -11.10
CA PHE A 9 16.01 -12.39 -9.87
C PHE A 9 15.76 -13.37 -8.74
N ASP A 10 15.12 -14.49 -9.02
CA ASP A 10 14.81 -15.52 -8.02
C ASP A 10 16.08 -16.15 -7.43
N GLU A 11 17.17 -16.26 -8.19
CA GLU A 11 18.46 -16.77 -7.69
C GLU A 11 19.16 -15.81 -6.69
N GLN A 12 18.71 -14.55 -6.63
CA GLN A 12 19.24 -13.55 -5.70
C GLN A 12 18.47 -13.52 -4.36
N LEU A 13 17.41 -14.29 -4.26
CA LEU A 13 16.58 -14.42 -3.06
C LEU A 13 17.09 -15.58 -2.19
N THR A 14 16.93 -15.46 -0.89
CA THR A 14 17.15 -16.58 0.04
C THR A 14 16.02 -17.60 -0.07
N ASP A 15 16.23 -18.82 0.45
CA ASP A 15 15.21 -19.87 0.47
C ASP A 15 13.93 -19.42 1.20
N ASP A 16 14.07 -18.67 2.31
CA ASP A 16 12.95 -18.11 3.04
C ASP A 16 12.18 -17.06 2.20
N GLU A 17 12.89 -16.18 1.51
CA GLU A 17 12.29 -15.17 0.64
C GLU A 17 11.54 -15.81 -0.54
N LEU A 18 12.10 -16.89 -1.11
CA LEU A 18 11.44 -17.68 -2.16
C LEU A 18 10.18 -18.38 -1.64
N SER A 19 10.25 -18.97 -0.43
CA SER A 19 9.10 -19.60 0.22
C SER A 19 7.98 -18.58 0.47
N ILE A 20 8.31 -17.40 1.00
CA ILE A 20 7.36 -16.30 1.22
C ILE A 20 6.76 -15.83 -0.10
N LYS A 21 7.58 -15.68 -1.15
CA LYS A 21 7.11 -15.31 -2.49
C LYS A 21 6.05 -16.28 -3.01
N ASN A 22 6.33 -17.59 -2.92
CA ASN A 22 5.42 -18.63 -3.42
C ASN A 22 4.12 -18.63 -2.61
N SER A 23 4.20 -18.61 -1.29
CA SER A 23 3.03 -18.56 -0.40
C SER A 23 2.17 -17.31 -0.64
N ALA A 24 2.81 -16.15 -0.83
CA ALA A 24 2.11 -14.90 -1.13
C ALA A 24 1.43 -14.97 -2.51
N ARG A 25 2.11 -15.52 -3.51
CA ARG A 25 1.54 -15.71 -4.86
C ARG A 25 0.32 -16.61 -4.83
N ASP A 26 0.43 -17.78 -4.20
CA ASP A 26 -0.66 -18.75 -4.12
C ASP A 26 -1.88 -18.14 -3.44
N TYR A 27 -1.71 -17.53 -2.27
CA TYR A 27 -2.79 -16.81 -1.59
C TYR A 27 -3.43 -15.73 -2.49
N CYS A 28 -2.62 -14.89 -3.13
CA CYS A 28 -3.12 -13.80 -3.95
C CYS A 28 -3.90 -14.30 -5.17
N GLN A 29 -3.42 -15.34 -5.84
CA GLN A 29 -4.09 -15.89 -7.03
C GLN A 29 -5.33 -16.71 -6.67
N GLU A 30 -5.29 -17.49 -5.58
CA GLU A 30 -6.41 -18.35 -5.19
C GLU A 30 -7.52 -17.60 -4.43
N LYS A 31 -7.17 -16.59 -3.63
CA LYS A 31 -8.11 -15.90 -2.75
C LYS A 31 -8.46 -14.47 -3.19
N LEU A 32 -7.48 -13.67 -3.58
CA LEU A 32 -7.72 -12.26 -3.91
C LEU A 32 -8.16 -12.07 -5.37
N MET A 33 -7.51 -12.75 -6.32
CA MET A 33 -7.81 -12.57 -7.76
C MET A 33 -9.26 -12.89 -8.12
N PRO A 34 -9.92 -13.94 -7.61
CA PRO A 34 -11.32 -14.22 -7.93
C PRO A 34 -12.31 -13.15 -7.44
N ARG A 35 -11.96 -12.39 -6.39
CA ARG A 35 -12.84 -11.38 -5.77
C ARG A 35 -12.73 -10.01 -6.42
N ILE A 36 -11.60 -9.70 -7.07
CA ILE A 36 -11.26 -8.32 -7.40
C ILE A 36 -12.17 -7.67 -8.42
N LEU A 37 -12.66 -8.42 -9.41
CA LEU A 37 -13.50 -7.86 -10.46
C LEU A 37 -14.82 -7.32 -9.90
N ASP A 38 -15.49 -8.11 -9.08
CA ASP A 38 -16.73 -7.70 -8.42
C ASP A 38 -16.49 -6.58 -7.40
N ALA A 39 -15.45 -6.70 -6.59
CA ALA A 39 -15.05 -5.68 -5.62
C ALA A 39 -14.77 -4.32 -6.28
N ASN A 40 -14.06 -4.32 -7.42
CA ASN A 40 -13.77 -3.11 -8.17
C ASN A 40 -15.02 -2.50 -8.82
N ARG A 41 -15.90 -3.32 -9.40
CA ARG A 41 -17.16 -2.85 -10.02
C ARG A 41 -18.08 -2.16 -9.00
N ASN A 42 -18.20 -2.75 -7.82
CA ASN A 42 -19.15 -2.32 -6.81
C ASN A 42 -18.55 -1.40 -5.72
N GLU A 43 -17.27 -1.05 -5.81
CA GLU A 43 -16.54 -0.25 -4.80
C GLU A 43 -16.63 -0.84 -3.38
N ILE A 44 -16.49 -2.15 -3.26
CA ILE A 44 -16.56 -2.87 -1.98
C ILE A 44 -15.21 -3.43 -1.59
N PHE A 45 -15.01 -3.56 -0.28
CA PHE A 45 -13.86 -4.23 0.32
C PHE A 45 -14.34 -5.27 1.34
N ASP A 46 -13.92 -6.51 1.14
CA ASP A 46 -14.19 -7.59 2.08
C ASP A 46 -13.23 -7.52 3.27
N LYS A 47 -13.77 -7.24 4.47
CA LYS A 47 -12.98 -7.10 5.70
C LYS A 47 -12.27 -8.37 6.12
N ASP A 48 -12.79 -9.55 5.75
CA ASP A 48 -12.21 -10.85 6.09
C ASP A 48 -10.79 -11.01 5.51
N ILE A 49 -10.47 -10.25 4.46
CA ILE A 49 -9.13 -10.18 3.87
C ILE A 49 -8.06 -9.78 4.93
N TYR A 50 -8.41 -8.96 5.92
CA TYR A 50 -7.47 -8.63 7.00
C TYR A 50 -7.13 -9.84 7.86
N GLN A 51 -8.13 -10.63 8.24
CA GLN A 51 -7.90 -11.85 9.02
C GLN A 51 -7.17 -12.91 8.20
N GLU A 52 -7.49 -13.05 6.92
CA GLU A 52 -6.76 -13.94 6.00
C GLU A 52 -5.28 -13.53 5.90
N MET A 53 -4.98 -12.25 5.69
CA MET A 53 -3.61 -11.74 5.67
C MET A 53 -2.91 -11.88 7.02
N GLY A 54 -3.65 -11.75 8.13
CA GLY A 54 -3.14 -12.01 9.48
C GLY A 54 -2.73 -13.46 9.69
N GLN A 55 -3.56 -14.42 9.24
CA GLN A 55 -3.26 -15.86 9.29
C GLN A 55 -2.02 -16.22 8.45
N MET A 56 -1.78 -15.51 7.37
CA MET A 56 -0.57 -15.65 6.54
C MET A 56 0.67 -14.98 7.15
N GLY A 57 0.53 -14.25 8.26
CA GLY A 57 1.63 -13.50 8.88
C GLY A 57 2.05 -12.26 8.08
N PHE A 58 1.21 -11.73 7.19
CA PHE A 58 1.54 -10.58 6.35
C PHE A 58 1.41 -9.26 7.09
N LEU A 59 0.44 -9.15 8.03
CA LEU A 59 0.19 -7.91 8.75
C LEU A 59 1.28 -7.67 9.80
N GLY A 60 1.88 -6.48 9.76
CA GLY A 60 3.01 -6.16 10.62
C GLY A 60 4.28 -6.98 10.32
N ALA A 61 4.36 -7.61 9.15
CA ALA A 61 5.39 -8.60 8.82
C ALA A 61 6.84 -8.24 9.21
N PRO A 62 7.34 -6.98 9.05
CA PRO A 62 8.69 -6.61 9.46
C PRO A 62 8.86 -6.27 10.96
N ILE A 63 7.79 -6.36 11.75
CA ILE A 63 7.82 -6.02 13.18
C ILE A 63 8.31 -7.23 13.99
N ASP A 64 9.29 -7.01 14.87
CA ASP A 64 9.74 -8.03 15.81
C ASP A 64 8.81 -8.13 17.02
N GLY A 65 8.37 -9.34 17.34
CA GLY A 65 7.48 -9.59 18.48
C GLY A 65 6.01 -9.31 18.18
N TYR A 66 5.20 -9.23 19.22
CA TYR A 66 3.76 -8.89 19.19
C TYR A 66 2.92 -9.79 18.27
N GLY A 67 3.34 -11.03 18.03
CA GLY A 67 2.65 -11.96 17.11
C GLY A 67 2.89 -11.68 15.62
N CYS A 68 3.75 -10.75 15.28
CA CYS A 68 4.20 -10.46 13.91
C CYS A 68 5.30 -11.44 13.46
N ALA A 69 5.49 -11.57 12.16
CA ALA A 69 6.41 -12.57 11.60
C ALA A 69 7.90 -12.24 11.74
N GLY A 70 8.28 -10.96 11.92
CA GLY A 70 9.68 -10.52 12.06
C GLY A 70 10.54 -10.75 10.81
N ILE A 71 9.94 -10.71 9.61
CA ILE A 71 10.64 -10.95 8.34
C ILE A 71 11.43 -9.72 7.87
N ASN A 72 12.41 -9.95 7.00
CA ASN A 72 13.18 -8.87 6.41
C ASN A 72 12.38 -8.00 5.43
N TYR A 73 12.89 -6.82 5.09
CA TYR A 73 12.19 -5.88 4.21
C TYR A 73 12.13 -6.33 2.75
N VAL A 74 13.02 -7.19 2.28
CA VAL A 74 12.90 -7.81 0.95
C VAL A 74 11.64 -8.67 0.90
N SER A 75 11.42 -9.52 1.90
CA SER A 75 10.21 -10.35 2.02
C SER A 75 8.93 -9.50 2.09
N TYR A 76 8.94 -8.42 2.88
CA TYR A 76 7.82 -7.45 2.91
C TYR A 76 7.53 -6.87 1.53
N GLY A 77 8.57 -6.46 0.80
CA GLY A 77 8.45 -5.97 -0.56
C GLY A 77 7.88 -7.00 -1.53
N ILE A 78 8.32 -8.25 -1.43
CA ILE A 78 7.81 -9.38 -2.22
C ILE A 78 6.32 -9.60 -1.97
N ILE A 79 5.86 -9.59 -0.71
CA ILE A 79 4.44 -9.68 -0.36
C ILE A 79 3.66 -8.53 -1.02
N ALA A 80 4.13 -7.30 -0.90
CA ALA A 80 3.49 -6.14 -1.52
C ALA A 80 3.38 -6.28 -3.05
N ARG A 81 4.42 -6.84 -3.71
CA ARG A 81 4.45 -7.11 -5.16
C ARG A 81 3.39 -8.13 -5.56
N GLU A 82 3.26 -9.24 -4.86
CA GLU A 82 2.29 -10.28 -5.21
C GLU A 82 0.85 -9.82 -4.92
N ILE A 83 0.61 -9.05 -3.87
CA ILE A 83 -0.72 -8.46 -3.60
C ILE A 83 -1.09 -7.45 -4.71
N GLU A 84 -0.19 -6.54 -5.10
CA GLU A 84 -0.50 -5.51 -6.11
C GLU A 84 -0.51 -6.08 -7.54
N ARG A 85 0.08 -7.23 -7.77
CA ARG A 85 -0.14 -8.02 -9.00
C ARG A 85 -1.62 -8.32 -9.20
N VAL A 86 -2.38 -8.49 -8.13
CA VAL A 86 -3.84 -8.59 -8.16
C VAL A 86 -4.46 -7.20 -8.25
N ASP A 87 -4.20 -6.34 -7.24
CA ASP A 87 -4.78 -4.99 -7.21
C ASP A 87 -4.08 -4.05 -6.23
N SER A 88 -3.92 -2.79 -6.64
CA SER A 88 -3.37 -1.73 -5.79
C SER A 88 -4.26 -1.42 -4.57
N SER A 89 -5.58 -1.69 -4.64
CA SER A 89 -6.49 -1.49 -3.51
C SER A 89 -6.14 -2.43 -2.34
N TYR A 90 -5.91 -3.71 -2.63
CA TYR A 90 -5.54 -4.71 -1.64
C TYR A 90 -4.13 -4.44 -1.07
N ARG A 91 -3.18 -4.01 -1.94
CA ARG A 91 -1.86 -3.60 -1.46
C ARG A 91 -1.96 -2.35 -0.58
N SER A 92 -2.85 -1.40 -0.89
CA SER A 92 -3.08 -0.23 -0.05
C SER A 92 -3.58 -0.62 1.34
N ALA A 93 -4.56 -1.52 1.43
CA ALA A 93 -5.06 -2.05 2.69
C ALA A 93 -3.94 -2.69 3.54
N PHE A 94 -3.17 -3.61 2.94
CA PHE A 94 -1.99 -4.23 3.55
C PHE A 94 -0.96 -3.20 4.04
N SER A 95 -0.64 -2.22 3.20
CA SER A 95 0.39 -1.22 3.47
C SER A 95 -0.04 -0.23 4.57
N VAL A 96 -1.30 0.21 4.58
CA VAL A 96 -1.82 1.12 5.62
C VAL A 96 -1.83 0.44 6.98
N GLN A 97 -2.24 -0.83 7.05
CA GLN A 97 -2.19 -1.60 8.28
C GLN A 97 -0.74 -1.74 8.77
N THR A 98 0.15 -2.29 7.94
CA THR A 98 1.51 -2.68 8.33
C THR A 98 2.45 -1.49 8.48
N SER A 99 2.58 -0.65 7.43
CA SER A 99 3.65 0.36 7.33
C SER A 99 3.25 1.71 7.93
N LEU A 100 1.96 1.96 8.12
CA LEU A 100 1.47 3.22 8.64
C LEU A 100 0.94 3.04 10.07
N ALA A 101 -0.18 2.33 10.26
CA ALA A 101 -0.81 2.24 11.58
C ALA A 101 0.02 1.43 12.58
N MET A 102 0.36 0.17 12.24
CA MET A 102 1.18 -0.68 13.12
C MET A 102 2.58 -0.12 13.31
N HIS A 103 3.22 0.39 12.24
CA HIS A 103 4.55 0.98 12.34
C HIS A 103 4.58 2.22 13.24
N ALA A 104 3.54 3.07 13.20
CA ALA A 104 3.44 4.23 14.09
C ALA A 104 3.41 3.81 15.58
N ILE A 105 2.59 2.80 15.92
CA ILE A 105 2.50 2.28 17.28
C ILE A 105 3.82 1.59 17.68
N TYR A 106 4.37 0.75 16.81
CA TYR A 106 5.62 0.02 17.08
C TYR A 106 6.80 0.97 17.34
N LYS A 107 6.92 2.01 16.51
CA LYS A 107 8.08 2.92 16.55
C LYS A 107 7.96 3.99 17.61
N PHE A 108 6.75 4.47 17.90
CA PHE A 108 6.52 5.67 18.71
C PHE A 108 5.59 5.46 19.90
N GLY A 109 4.98 4.30 20.04
CA GLY A 109 4.10 3.95 21.14
C GLY A 109 4.87 3.53 22.39
N SER A 110 4.20 3.62 23.56
CA SER A 110 4.68 3.00 24.80
C SER A 110 4.60 1.46 24.69
N ASP A 111 5.25 0.76 25.63
CA ASP A 111 5.20 -0.69 25.66
C ASP A 111 3.78 -1.22 25.95
N GLU A 112 2.99 -0.48 26.74
CA GLU A 112 1.57 -0.79 26.99
C GLU A 112 0.77 -0.68 25.69
N GLN A 113 0.95 0.40 24.93
CA GLN A 113 0.28 0.60 23.64
C GLN A 113 0.66 -0.49 22.63
N LYS A 114 1.95 -0.84 22.53
CA LYS A 114 2.42 -1.92 21.64
C LYS A 114 1.77 -3.26 22.02
N ASN A 115 1.77 -3.61 23.31
CA ASN A 115 1.16 -4.86 23.79
C ASN A 115 -0.35 -4.88 23.64
N GLN A 116 -1.02 -3.75 23.73
CA GLN A 116 -2.48 -3.62 23.60
C GLN A 116 -2.93 -3.78 22.15
N TYR A 117 -2.26 -3.12 21.19
CA TYR A 117 -2.78 -2.98 19.82
C TYR A 117 -2.12 -3.94 18.82
N LEU A 118 -0.79 -4.10 18.85
CA LEU A 118 -0.08 -4.80 17.79
C LEU A 118 -0.49 -6.27 17.63
N PRO A 119 -0.72 -7.07 18.70
CA PRO A 119 -1.11 -8.47 18.53
C PRO A 119 -2.45 -8.66 17.80
N GLU A 120 -3.45 -7.81 18.11
CA GLU A 120 -4.75 -7.91 17.45
C GLU A 120 -4.72 -7.31 16.04
N MET A 121 -3.90 -6.29 15.81
CA MET A 121 -3.67 -5.75 14.46
C MET A 121 -2.92 -6.76 13.58
N ALA A 122 -1.99 -7.53 14.12
CA ALA A 122 -1.26 -8.59 13.41
C ALA A 122 -2.19 -9.74 13.00
N LYS A 123 -3.19 -10.08 13.82
CA LYS A 123 -4.23 -11.06 13.48
C LYS A 123 -5.27 -10.52 12.46
N GLY A 124 -5.31 -9.20 12.23
CA GLY A 124 -6.33 -8.56 11.40
C GLY A 124 -7.69 -8.42 12.08
N THR A 125 -7.78 -8.60 13.40
CA THR A 125 -8.99 -8.38 14.20
C THR A 125 -9.21 -6.92 14.55
N LEU A 126 -8.14 -6.11 14.59
CA LEU A 126 -8.19 -4.67 14.66
C LEU A 126 -7.62 -4.05 13.37
N ILE A 127 -8.43 -3.23 12.73
CA ILE A 127 -8.07 -2.53 11.50
C ILE A 127 -7.61 -1.11 11.84
N GLY A 128 -6.45 -0.71 11.31
CA GLY A 128 -5.90 0.61 11.50
C GLY A 128 -6.09 1.54 10.30
N CYS A 129 -6.10 2.84 10.56
CA CYS A 129 -5.94 3.87 9.55
C CYS A 129 -4.93 4.95 9.98
N PHE A 130 -4.59 5.86 9.05
CA PHE A 130 -3.53 6.84 9.25
C PHE A 130 -4.00 8.23 8.77
N GLY A 131 -4.44 9.05 9.70
CA GLY A 131 -5.02 10.36 9.47
C GLY A 131 -3.99 11.49 9.47
N LEU A 132 -3.29 11.71 8.36
CA LEU A 132 -2.34 12.80 8.17
C LEU A 132 -2.90 13.89 7.25
N THR A 133 -3.28 13.53 6.03
CA THR A 133 -3.69 14.43 4.96
C THR A 133 -4.98 15.17 5.29
N GLU A 134 -5.02 16.48 5.00
CA GLU A 134 -6.20 17.34 5.14
C GLU A 134 -6.63 17.89 3.78
N PRO A 135 -7.89 18.40 3.65
CA PRO A 135 -8.36 18.95 2.39
C PRO A 135 -7.46 20.02 1.79
N ASN A 136 -6.80 20.84 2.62
CA ASN A 136 -5.91 21.91 2.20
C ASN A 136 -4.43 21.67 2.58
N ALA A 137 -4.07 20.48 3.02
CA ALA A 137 -2.72 20.11 3.43
C ALA A 137 -2.39 18.68 2.97
N GLY A 138 -2.16 18.51 1.67
CA GLY A 138 -1.75 17.26 1.03
C GLY A 138 -0.22 17.18 0.91
N SER A 139 0.34 17.77 -0.15
CA SER A 139 1.80 17.79 -0.39
C SER A 139 2.57 18.57 0.66
N ASP A 140 1.91 19.51 1.35
CA ASP A 140 2.45 20.24 2.50
C ASP A 140 1.70 19.86 3.79
N PRO A 141 2.02 18.72 4.42
CA PRO A 141 1.37 18.30 5.65
C PRO A 141 1.71 19.22 6.83
N ALA A 142 2.77 20.02 6.72
CA ALA A 142 3.12 21.01 7.74
C ALA A 142 2.10 22.15 7.86
N SER A 143 1.30 22.39 6.82
CA SER A 143 0.21 23.39 6.85
C SER A 143 -1.09 22.87 7.47
N MET A 144 -1.10 21.64 8.06
CA MET A 144 -2.28 21.06 8.72
C MET A 144 -2.88 21.99 9.78
N LYS A 145 -4.20 21.93 9.89
CA LYS A 145 -5.00 22.72 10.83
C LYS A 145 -5.60 21.89 11.96
N THR A 146 -5.64 20.56 11.84
CA THR A 146 -6.05 19.68 12.94
C THR A 146 -5.20 19.99 14.16
N ASN A 147 -5.87 20.30 15.26
CA ASN A 147 -5.23 20.73 16.51
C ASN A 147 -5.60 19.82 17.68
N ALA A 148 -4.75 19.84 18.68
CA ALA A 148 -4.88 19.11 19.92
C ALA A 148 -4.70 20.09 21.08
N LYS A 149 -5.79 20.42 21.77
CA LYS A 149 -5.78 21.29 22.95
C LYS A 149 -5.55 20.47 24.21
N LYS A 150 -4.52 20.81 25.00
CA LYS A 150 -4.20 20.12 26.26
C LYS A 150 -5.31 20.36 27.30
N THR A 151 -5.66 19.31 28.03
CA THR A 151 -6.54 19.31 29.20
C THR A 151 -5.79 18.68 30.40
N ASP A 152 -6.43 18.63 31.57
CA ASP A 152 -5.82 18.02 32.75
C ASP A 152 -5.54 16.53 32.56
N ASP A 153 -6.42 15.81 31.86
CA ASP A 153 -6.38 14.35 31.71
C ASP A 153 -6.02 13.86 30.29
N GLY A 154 -5.69 14.75 29.35
CA GLY A 154 -5.43 14.37 27.97
C GLY A 154 -5.46 15.53 27.00
N TYR A 155 -6.09 15.33 25.86
CA TYR A 155 -6.24 16.32 24.78
C TYR A 155 -7.65 16.29 24.17
N ILE A 156 -8.10 17.44 23.70
CA ILE A 156 -9.27 17.59 22.83
C ILE A 156 -8.78 17.82 21.40
N LEU A 157 -9.19 16.93 20.49
CA LEU A 157 -8.85 17.02 19.07
C LEU A 157 -9.97 17.66 18.27
N ASN A 158 -9.60 18.63 17.42
CA ASN A 158 -10.50 19.27 16.46
C ASN A 158 -9.87 19.36 15.08
N GLY A 159 -10.63 19.04 14.03
CA GLY A 159 -10.17 19.11 12.65
C GLY A 159 -10.77 18.09 11.71
N SER A 160 -10.16 17.93 10.54
CA SER A 160 -10.61 16.96 9.55
C SER A 160 -9.45 16.37 8.76
N LYS A 161 -9.60 15.10 8.36
CA LYS A 161 -8.67 14.39 7.47
C LYS A 161 -9.42 13.89 6.25
N THR A 162 -8.72 13.78 5.10
CA THR A 162 -9.33 13.32 3.85
C THR A 162 -8.42 12.33 3.14
N TRP A 163 -9.00 11.53 2.24
CA TRP A 163 -8.32 10.46 1.52
C TRP A 163 -7.72 9.39 2.44
N ILE A 164 -8.41 9.08 3.54
CA ILE A 164 -7.90 8.15 4.53
C ILE A 164 -8.39 6.73 4.24
N THR A 165 -7.51 5.90 3.72
CA THR A 165 -7.76 4.47 3.54
C THR A 165 -8.14 3.85 4.88
N ASN A 166 -9.16 3.02 4.86
CA ASN A 166 -9.75 2.32 6.01
C ASN A 166 -10.53 3.19 6.99
N SER A 167 -10.50 4.51 6.97
CA SER A 167 -11.17 5.31 8.01
C SER A 167 -12.63 4.91 8.27
N PRO A 168 -13.46 4.53 7.26
CA PRO A 168 -14.82 4.09 7.53
C PRO A 168 -14.94 2.78 8.31
N ILE A 169 -13.90 1.93 8.30
CA ILE A 169 -13.92 0.58 8.90
C ILE A 169 -12.85 0.38 9.98
N ALA A 170 -11.95 1.33 10.18
CA ALA A 170 -10.86 1.22 11.15
C ALA A 170 -11.37 1.21 12.58
N ASP A 171 -10.81 0.33 13.41
CA ASP A 171 -11.03 0.29 14.86
C ASP A 171 -10.08 1.22 15.58
N VAL A 172 -8.87 1.40 15.02
CA VAL A 172 -7.77 2.19 15.57
C VAL A 172 -7.36 3.26 14.57
N LEU A 173 -7.49 4.54 14.93
CA LEU A 173 -7.14 5.64 14.06
C LEU A 173 -5.88 6.34 14.58
N ILE A 174 -4.81 6.33 13.79
CA ILE A 174 -3.60 7.11 14.08
C ILE A 174 -3.81 8.51 13.53
N ILE A 175 -4.00 9.48 14.42
CA ILE A 175 -4.29 10.88 14.06
C ILE A 175 -3.09 11.76 14.36
N TRP A 176 -2.68 12.52 13.36
CA TRP A 176 -1.62 13.52 13.49
C TRP A 176 -2.23 14.91 13.64
N ALA A 177 -1.86 15.61 14.72
CA ALA A 177 -2.37 16.95 15.02
C ALA A 177 -1.25 17.82 15.63
N LYS A 178 -1.41 19.12 15.56
CA LYS A 178 -0.53 20.08 16.24
C LYS A 178 -1.08 20.43 17.61
N ASP A 179 -0.23 20.43 18.62
CA ASP A 179 -0.57 20.99 19.93
C ASP A 179 -0.62 22.53 19.88
N GLU A 180 -0.97 23.15 21.02
CA GLU A 180 -1.09 24.61 21.14
C GLU A 180 0.23 25.37 20.91
N GLN A 181 1.36 24.68 21.02
CA GLN A 181 2.69 25.21 20.71
C GLN A 181 3.09 24.99 19.24
N GLY A 182 2.20 24.37 18.44
CA GLY A 182 2.48 24.02 17.04
C GLY A 182 3.36 22.77 16.88
N VAL A 183 3.63 22.03 17.95
CA VAL A 183 4.40 20.78 17.89
C VAL A 183 3.50 19.66 17.40
N LEU A 184 4.02 18.88 16.46
CA LEU A 184 3.28 17.72 15.94
C LEU A 184 3.26 16.60 16.97
N ARG A 185 2.06 16.05 17.19
CA ARG A 185 1.79 14.90 18.04
C ARG A 185 1.08 13.81 17.26
N GLY A 186 1.22 12.57 17.69
CA GLY A 186 0.47 11.42 17.21
C GLY A 186 -0.47 10.91 18.28
N PHE A 187 -1.69 10.58 17.90
CA PHE A 187 -2.74 10.12 18.81
C PHE A 187 -3.33 8.81 18.30
N ILE A 188 -3.62 7.90 19.23
CA ILE A 188 -4.44 6.72 18.97
C ILE A 188 -5.87 7.08 19.34
N VAL A 189 -6.76 7.09 18.36
CA VAL A 189 -8.19 7.39 18.57
C VAL A 189 -8.98 6.12 18.33
N ASP A 190 -9.79 5.72 19.29
CA ASP A 190 -10.66 4.55 19.18
C ASP A 190 -11.92 4.87 18.37
N ARG A 191 -12.48 3.87 17.68
CA ARG A 191 -13.64 3.98 16.78
C ARG A 191 -14.87 4.66 17.40
N ASP A 192 -15.15 4.37 18.66
CA ASP A 192 -16.34 4.80 19.40
C ASP A 192 -16.12 6.10 20.19
N SER A 193 -15.03 6.82 19.94
CA SER A 193 -14.77 8.13 20.53
C SER A 193 -15.88 9.11 20.17
N LYS A 194 -16.45 9.78 21.20
CA LYS A 194 -17.50 10.79 21.01
C LYS A 194 -16.95 11.96 20.19
N GLY A 195 -17.72 12.42 19.21
CA GLY A 195 -17.33 13.51 18.31
C GLY A 195 -16.55 13.05 17.05
N LEU A 196 -16.23 11.75 16.95
CA LEU A 196 -15.61 11.16 15.75
C LEU A 196 -16.66 10.78 14.72
N SER A 197 -16.45 11.16 13.46
CA SER A 197 -17.19 10.62 12.33
C SER A 197 -16.29 10.34 11.14
N THR A 198 -16.60 9.28 10.37
CA THR A 198 -15.74 8.78 9.31
C THR A 198 -16.52 8.37 8.07
N PRO A 199 -17.16 9.32 7.35
CA PRO A 199 -17.92 9.03 6.14
C PRO A 199 -17.03 8.50 5.02
N THR A 200 -17.60 7.60 4.22
CA THR A 200 -16.95 7.03 3.03
C THR A 200 -16.90 8.05 1.89
N LEU A 201 -15.81 8.03 1.13
CA LEU A 201 -15.66 8.71 -0.16
C LEU A 201 -15.99 7.72 -1.28
N GLU A 202 -17.04 8.01 -2.02
CA GLU A 202 -17.51 7.20 -3.14
C GLU A 202 -17.14 7.81 -4.49
N GLY A 203 -17.29 7.05 -5.58
CA GLY A 203 -17.11 7.52 -6.94
C GLY A 203 -15.65 7.68 -7.38
N LYS A 204 -14.71 6.99 -6.74
CA LYS A 204 -13.32 6.96 -7.19
C LYS A 204 -13.18 6.14 -8.47
N PHE A 205 -12.33 6.59 -9.40
CA PHE A 205 -11.96 5.82 -10.58
C PHE A 205 -10.70 4.97 -10.37
N ALA A 206 -9.96 5.22 -9.29
CA ALA A 206 -8.79 4.46 -8.90
C ALA A 206 -8.98 3.87 -7.49
N LEU A 207 -8.32 2.74 -7.21
CA LEU A 207 -8.39 2.07 -5.91
C LEU A 207 -9.85 1.83 -5.46
N ARG A 208 -10.71 1.39 -6.39
CA ARG A 208 -12.15 1.26 -6.14
C ARG A 208 -12.47 0.19 -5.11
N ALA A 209 -11.69 -0.90 -5.07
CA ALA A 209 -11.80 -1.94 -4.05
C ALA A 209 -11.08 -1.60 -2.73
N SER A 210 -10.76 -0.32 -2.48
CA SER A 210 -10.20 0.16 -1.22
C SER A 210 -11.17 1.12 -0.57
N ILE A 211 -11.67 0.78 0.62
CA ILE A 211 -12.52 1.69 1.39
C ILE A 211 -11.67 2.90 1.80
N THR A 212 -12.11 4.07 1.37
CA THR A 212 -11.44 5.35 1.65
C THR A 212 -12.47 6.32 2.21
N GLY A 213 -12.12 7.11 3.20
CA GLY A 213 -13.05 8.06 3.79
C GLY A 213 -12.39 9.35 4.22
N GLN A 214 -13.20 10.13 4.92
CA GLN A 214 -12.79 11.31 5.67
C GLN A 214 -12.80 10.99 7.16
N ILE A 215 -12.18 11.83 7.95
CA ILE A 215 -12.25 11.80 9.42
C ILE A 215 -12.61 13.22 9.86
N PHE A 216 -13.67 13.35 10.63
CA PHE A 216 -14.03 14.59 11.30
C PHE A 216 -13.89 14.40 12.81
N LEU A 217 -13.26 15.36 13.44
CA LEU A 217 -13.00 15.43 14.86
C LEU A 217 -13.67 16.69 15.40
N ASP A 218 -14.69 16.52 16.23
CA ASP A 218 -15.46 17.59 16.86
C ASP A 218 -15.43 17.38 18.37
N ASP A 219 -14.51 18.08 19.02
CA ASP A 219 -14.20 17.95 20.45
C ASP A 219 -13.93 16.50 20.89
N VAL A 220 -13.15 15.75 20.11
CA VAL A 220 -12.78 14.37 20.43
C VAL A 220 -11.77 14.35 21.55
N PHE A 221 -12.17 13.81 22.72
CA PHE A 221 -11.26 13.62 23.86
C PHE A 221 -10.37 12.40 23.65
N VAL A 222 -9.08 12.56 23.94
CA VAL A 222 -8.06 11.49 23.90
C VAL A 222 -7.24 11.56 25.20
N GLY A 223 -7.24 10.48 25.98
CA GLY A 223 -6.48 10.37 27.21
C GLY A 223 -4.97 10.42 27.01
N GLU A 224 -4.21 10.70 28.07
CA GLU A 224 -2.74 10.74 28.01
C GLU A 224 -2.13 9.39 27.61
N ASP A 225 -2.77 8.28 27.96
CA ASP A 225 -2.38 6.91 27.61
C ASP A 225 -2.49 6.59 26.11
N LYS A 226 -3.14 7.45 25.34
CA LYS A 226 -3.36 7.31 23.89
C LYS A 226 -2.46 8.20 23.03
N ILE A 227 -1.55 8.96 23.64
CA ILE A 227 -0.57 9.75 22.90
C ILE A 227 0.60 8.84 22.53
N LEU A 228 1.15 9.00 21.33
CA LEU A 228 2.40 8.36 20.95
C LEU A 228 3.57 9.15 21.57
N PRO A 229 4.20 8.68 22.65
CA PRO A 229 5.10 9.50 23.47
C PRO A 229 6.39 9.89 22.74
N GLU A 230 6.86 9.08 21.81
CA GLU A 230 8.11 9.32 21.08
C GLU A 230 7.96 10.29 19.89
N VAL A 231 6.75 10.85 19.67
CA VAL A 231 6.50 11.80 18.58
C VAL A 231 6.64 13.25 19.06
N GLN A 232 7.61 13.98 18.47
CA GLN A 232 7.84 15.41 18.76
C GLN A 232 8.05 16.24 17.48
N SER A 233 7.92 15.62 16.28
CA SER A 233 8.15 16.30 15.01
C SER A 233 7.59 15.51 13.82
N PHE A 234 7.64 16.12 12.64
CA PHE A 234 7.30 15.45 11.36
C PHE A 234 8.15 14.23 11.02
N ARG A 235 9.24 13.96 11.76
CA ARG A 235 9.99 12.69 11.62
C ARG A 235 9.09 11.48 11.92
N GLY A 236 8.09 11.63 12.82
CA GLY A 236 7.12 10.57 13.13
C GLY A 236 6.38 10.07 11.90
N PRO A 237 5.46 10.85 11.32
CA PRO A 237 4.71 10.41 10.15
C PRO A 237 5.60 10.13 8.93
N PHE A 238 6.71 10.86 8.73
CA PHE A 238 7.59 10.63 7.59
C PHE A 238 8.34 9.30 7.66
N SER A 239 8.68 8.80 8.85
CA SER A 239 9.24 7.45 8.97
C SER A 239 8.25 6.39 8.52
N CYS A 240 6.97 6.52 8.90
CA CYS A 240 5.91 5.63 8.44
C CYS A 240 5.72 5.70 6.92
N LEU A 241 5.69 6.92 6.37
CA LEU A 241 5.56 7.15 4.93
C LEU A 241 6.74 6.58 4.14
N ASN A 242 7.96 6.56 4.69
CA ASN A 242 9.11 5.92 4.03
C ASN A 242 8.86 4.42 3.84
N MET A 243 8.39 3.72 4.87
CA MET A 243 8.10 2.29 4.78
C MET A 243 6.94 2.00 3.82
N ALA A 244 5.88 2.83 3.85
CA ALA A 244 4.78 2.72 2.91
C ALA A 244 5.23 2.91 1.46
N ARG A 245 6.04 3.94 1.18
CA ARG A 245 6.60 4.21 -0.16
C ARG A 245 7.51 3.10 -0.67
N TYR A 246 8.26 2.46 0.23
CA TYR A 246 9.05 1.29 -0.13
C TYR A 246 8.17 0.13 -0.61
N GLY A 247 7.11 -0.22 0.13
CA GLY A 247 6.14 -1.23 -0.29
C GLY A 247 5.42 -0.89 -1.60
N ILE A 248 5.10 0.40 -1.82
CA ILE A 248 4.54 0.89 -3.08
C ILE A 248 5.51 0.68 -4.26
N ALA A 249 6.81 0.93 -4.06
CA ALA A 249 7.81 0.76 -5.11
C ALA A 249 7.93 -0.71 -5.59
N TRP A 250 7.70 -1.68 -4.72
CA TRP A 250 7.60 -3.10 -5.05
C TRP A 250 6.26 -3.45 -5.70
N GLY A 251 5.17 -2.98 -5.07
CA GLY A 251 3.81 -3.30 -5.50
C GLY A 251 3.55 -2.88 -6.94
N ALA A 252 3.91 -1.65 -7.30
CA ALA A 252 3.73 -1.12 -8.65
C ALA A 252 4.36 -2.02 -9.74
N LEU A 253 5.53 -2.64 -9.45
CA LEU A 253 6.14 -3.60 -10.37
C LEU A 253 5.29 -4.86 -10.53
N GLY A 254 4.63 -5.33 -9.47
CA GLY A 254 3.69 -6.45 -9.55
C GLY A 254 2.51 -6.17 -10.50
N ALA A 255 1.93 -4.97 -10.43
CA ALA A 255 0.91 -4.52 -11.37
C ALA A 255 1.47 -4.42 -12.82
N GLY A 256 2.68 -3.88 -12.97
CA GLY A 256 3.36 -3.83 -14.26
C GLY A 256 3.60 -5.21 -14.85
N GLU A 257 4.04 -6.17 -14.05
CA GLU A 257 4.24 -7.57 -14.47
C GLU A 257 2.93 -8.23 -14.88
N PHE A 258 1.83 -7.99 -14.16
CA PHE A 258 0.52 -8.48 -14.59
C PHE A 258 0.17 -7.95 -15.99
N CYS A 259 0.29 -6.64 -16.18
CA CYS A 259 -0.03 -6.00 -17.47
C CYS A 259 0.85 -6.50 -18.60
N TRP A 260 2.15 -6.72 -18.35
CA TRP A 260 3.06 -7.27 -19.34
C TRP A 260 2.71 -8.71 -19.72
N ASN A 261 2.45 -9.57 -18.72
CA ASN A 261 2.05 -10.96 -18.96
C ASN A 261 0.78 -11.07 -19.79
N ALA A 262 -0.27 -10.35 -19.37
CA ALA A 262 -1.55 -10.34 -20.08
C ALA A 262 -1.38 -9.84 -21.53
N SER A 263 -0.53 -8.83 -21.75
CA SER A 263 -0.25 -8.32 -23.10
C SER A 263 0.52 -9.32 -23.98
N LEU A 264 1.47 -10.05 -23.38
CA LEU A 264 2.21 -11.09 -24.08
C LEU A 264 1.25 -12.20 -24.53
N GLU A 265 0.45 -12.75 -23.64
CA GLU A 265 -0.52 -13.81 -23.92
C GLU A 265 -1.54 -13.32 -24.96
N TYR A 266 -2.17 -12.17 -24.74
CA TYR A 266 -3.13 -11.59 -25.69
C TYR A 266 -2.53 -11.39 -27.07
N SER A 267 -1.31 -10.89 -27.18
CA SER A 267 -0.67 -10.63 -28.47
C SER A 267 -0.25 -11.90 -29.22
N MET A 268 -0.01 -12.99 -28.51
CA MET A 268 0.25 -14.32 -29.11
C MET A 268 -1.03 -14.94 -29.67
N ASP A 269 -2.16 -14.77 -29.00
CA ASP A 269 -3.44 -15.39 -29.34
C ASP A 269 -4.25 -14.57 -30.36
N ARG A 270 -4.18 -13.23 -30.26
CA ARG A 270 -4.98 -12.34 -31.11
C ARG A 270 -4.43 -12.28 -32.51
N VAL A 271 -5.19 -12.80 -33.47
CA VAL A 271 -4.85 -12.82 -34.92
C VAL A 271 -5.53 -11.63 -35.61
N GLN A 272 -4.73 -10.80 -36.29
CA GLN A 272 -5.19 -9.77 -37.24
C GLN A 272 -4.29 -9.77 -38.48
N PHE A 273 -4.88 -9.54 -39.67
CA PHE A 273 -4.16 -9.65 -40.94
C PHE A 273 -3.48 -11.02 -41.11
N ASN A 274 -4.18 -12.09 -40.70
CA ASN A 274 -3.75 -13.49 -40.76
C ASN A 274 -2.46 -13.83 -39.97
N LYS A 275 -2.09 -13.02 -38.99
CA LYS A 275 -0.91 -13.26 -38.14
C LYS A 275 -1.21 -12.82 -36.72
N PRO A 276 -0.61 -13.47 -35.68
CA PRO A 276 -0.65 -12.97 -34.31
C PRO A 276 -0.14 -11.54 -34.20
N LEU A 277 -0.69 -10.74 -33.28
CA LEU A 277 -0.19 -9.38 -33.03
C LEU A 277 1.28 -9.38 -32.66
N ALA A 278 1.74 -10.39 -31.89
CA ALA A 278 3.15 -10.56 -31.50
C ALA A 278 4.10 -10.67 -32.71
N SER A 279 3.61 -10.95 -33.94
CA SER A 279 4.43 -10.92 -35.15
C SER A 279 4.80 -9.50 -35.62
N LYS A 280 4.23 -8.46 -35.03
CA LYS A 280 4.44 -7.07 -35.44
C LYS A 280 5.56 -6.44 -34.63
N GLN A 281 6.53 -5.81 -35.32
CA GLN A 281 7.69 -5.18 -34.65
C GLN A 281 7.31 -4.13 -33.60
N LEU A 282 6.23 -3.35 -33.80
CA LEU A 282 5.76 -2.37 -32.81
C LEU A 282 5.32 -3.04 -31.52
N ILE A 283 4.64 -4.19 -31.59
CA ILE A 283 4.21 -4.95 -30.41
C ILE A 283 5.43 -5.56 -29.72
N GLN A 284 6.36 -6.16 -30.49
CA GLN A 284 7.60 -6.74 -29.96
C GLN A 284 8.44 -5.69 -29.22
N LYS A 285 8.57 -4.49 -29.81
CA LYS A 285 9.26 -3.36 -29.17
C LYS A 285 8.60 -2.99 -27.84
N SER A 286 7.27 -2.81 -27.84
CA SER A 286 6.54 -2.46 -26.62
C SER A 286 6.73 -3.51 -25.51
N LEU A 287 6.62 -4.79 -25.84
CA LEU A 287 6.83 -5.89 -24.87
C LEU A 287 8.27 -5.92 -24.35
N ALA A 288 9.26 -5.67 -25.19
CA ALA A 288 10.66 -5.60 -24.78
C ALA A 288 10.94 -4.40 -23.87
N ASP A 289 10.40 -3.21 -24.19
CA ASP A 289 10.53 -2.02 -23.35
C ASP A 289 9.89 -2.25 -21.96
N MET A 290 8.67 -2.79 -21.93
CA MET A 290 7.96 -3.08 -20.68
C MET A 290 8.76 -4.06 -19.81
N GLN A 291 9.29 -5.14 -20.38
CA GLN A 291 10.08 -6.13 -19.66
C GLN A 291 11.39 -5.53 -19.12
N THR A 292 12.04 -4.68 -19.90
CA THR A 292 13.27 -3.99 -19.49
C THR A 292 13.03 -3.19 -18.23
N GLU A 293 12.00 -2.36 -18.21
CA GLU A 293 11.69 -1.49 -17.06
C GLU A 293 11.31 -2.29 -15.79
N ILE A 294 10.55 -3.38 -15.95
CA ILE A 294 10.23 -4.31 -14.84
C ILE A 294 11.53 -4.91 -14.28
N THR A 295 12.37 -5.43 -15.15
CA THR A 295 13.62 -6.11 -14.75
C THR A 295 14.55 -5.18 -14.00
N LEU A 296 14.77 -3.96 -14.52
CA LEU A 296 15.60 -2.93 -13.85
C LEU A 296 14.96 -2.46 -12.54
N GLY A 297 13.66 -2.26 -12.52
CA GLY A 297 12.92 -1.90 -11.32
C GLY A 297 13.07 -2.91 -10.18
N LEU A 298 12.96 -4.21 -10.49
CA LEU A 298 13.13 -5.29 -9.51
C LEU A 298 14.54 -5.29 -8.90
N GLN A 299 15.59 -5.08 -9.70
CA GLN A 299 16.96 -5.00 -9.19
C GLN A 299 17.13 -3.81 -8.23
N THR A 300 16.55 -2.67 -8.55
CA THR A 300 16.67 -1.48 -7.69
C THR A 300 15.96 -1.64 -6.35
N VAL A 301 14.74 -2.20 -6.32
CA VAL A 301 14.01 -2.39 -5.05
C VAL A 301 14.62 -3.50 -4.20
N LEU A 302 15.16 -4.56 -4.82
CA LEU A 302 15.92 -5.59 -4.11
C LEU A 302 17.14 -4.97 -3.41
N ARG A 303 17.90 -4.15 -4.14
CA ARG A 303 19.05 -3.45 -3.54
C ARG A 303 18.65 -2.56 -2.38
N VAL A 304 17.56 -1.78 -2.51
CA VAL A 304 17.05 -0.91 -1.42
C VAL A 304 16.60 -1.76 -0.24
N GLY A 305 15.93 -2.89 -0.47
CA GLY A 305 15.55 -3.83 0.60
C GLY A 305 16.76 -4.30 1.41
N ARG A 306 17.80 -4.77 0.74
CA ARG A 306 19.05 -5.18 1.40
C ARG A 306 19.70 -4.02 2.19
N LEU A 307 19.58 -2.78 1.71
CA LEU A 307 20.10 -1.61 2.44
C LEU A 307 19.27 -1.28 3.68
N ILE A 308 17.94 -1.48 3.63
CA ILE A 308 17.06 -1.33 4.81
C ILE A 308 17.44 -2.38 5.86
N ASP A 309 17.54 -3.64 5.46
CA ASP A 309 17.86 -4.77 6.36
C ASP A 309 19.25 -4.60 7.03
N ASN A 310 20.18 -3.92 6.36
CA ASN A 310 21.49 -3.58 6.89
C ASN A 310 21.59 -2.20 7.60
N ASN A 311 20.45 -1.54 7.88
CA ASN A 311 20.39 -0.21 8.50
C ASN A 311 21.18 0.88 7.74
N GLN A 312 21.26 0.78 6.41
CA GLN A 312 21.96 1.71 5.52
C GLN A 312 21.02 2.55 4.67
N MET A 313 19.71 2.46 4.93
CA MET A 313 18.67 3.17 4.17
C MET A 313 18.73 4.67 4.41
N GLN A 314 18.59 5.43 3.32
CA GLN A 314 18.34 6.87 3.34
C GLN A 314 17.00 7.15 2.64
N PRO A 315 16.21 8.14 3.09
CA PRO A 315 14.89 8.46 2.52
C PRO A 315 14.90 8.72 1.01
N GLU A 316 16.00 9.28 0.49
CA GLU A 316 16.22 9.58 -0.92
C GLU A 316 16.25 8.31 -1.79
N MET A 317 16.79 7.22 -1.27
CA MET A 317 16.80 5.92 -1.96
C MET A 317 15.40 5.40 -2.20
N ILE A 318 14.54 5.51 -1.18
CA ILE A 318 13.11 5.14 -1.28
C ILE A 318 12.39 6.08 -2.26
N SER A 319 12.64 7.38 -2.18
CA SER A 319 12.04 8.37 -3.07
C SER A 319 12.40 8.11 -4.54
N LEU A 320 13.66 7.73 -4.81
CA LEU A 320 14.13 7.38 -6.14
C LEU A 320 13.39 6.17 -6.70
N VAL A 321 13.35 5.05 -5.96
CA VAL A 321 12.75 3.81 -6.47
C VAL A 321 11.22 3.93 -6.55
N LYS A 322 10.54 4.59 -5.57
CA LYS A 322 9.09 4.82 -5.65
C LYS A 322 8.74 5.63 -6.88
N ARG A 323 9.38 6.78 -7.08
CA ARG A 323 9.11 7.65 -8.23
C ARG A 323 9.30 6.91 -9.55
N ASN A 324 10.46 6.23 -9.72
CA ASN A 324 10.76 5.52 -10.96
C ASN A 324 9.77 4.39 -11.22
N ASN A 325 9.59 3.49 -10.26
CA ASN A 325 8.84 2.25 -10.49
C ASN A 325 7.34 2.50 -10.67
N CYS A 326 6.77 3.46 -9.94
CA CYS A 326 5.36 3.82 -10.13
C CYS A 326 5.11 4.44 -11.52
N GLN A 327 5.97 5.36 -11.96
CA GLN A 327 5.89 5.94 -13.29
C GLN A 327 6.01 4.86 -14.38
N LYS A 328 7.02 3.98 -14.26
CA LYS A 328 7.25 2.91 -15.24
C LYS A 328 6.11 1.89 -15.27
N ALA A 329 5.57 1.51 -14.11
CA ALA A 329 4.40 0.65 -14.05
C ALA A 329 3.17 1.27 -14.74
N LEU A 330 2.94 2.57 -14.56
CA LEU A 330 1.87 3.29 -15.25
C LEU A 330 2.08 3.33 -16.78
N GLU A 331 3.29 3.60 -17.25
CA GLU A 331 3.65 3.55 -18.67
C GLU A 331 3.42 2.15 -19.26
N ILE A 332 3.80 1.10 -18.52
CA ILE A 332 3.56 -0.30 -18.87
C ILE A 332 2.06 -0.61 -18.98
N ALA A 333 1.27 -0.21 -17.97
CA ALA A 333 -0.17 -0.45 -17.99
C ALA A 333 -0.87 0.27 -19.16
N ARG A 334 -0.47 1.51 -19.47
CA ARG A 334 -0.98 2.26 -20.63
C ARG A 334 -0.60 1.60 -21.96
N SER A 335 0.64 1.09 -22.09
CA SER A 335 1.07 0.33 -23.26
C SER A 335 0.29 -0.99 -23.41
N ALA A 336 0.06 -1.68 -22.30
CA ALA A 336 -0.78 -2.88 -22.27
C ALA A 336 -2.21 -2.59 -22.74
N ARG A 337 -2.82 -1.49 -22.27
CA ARG A 337 -4.14 -1.06 -22.73
C ARG A 337 -4.15 -0.82 -24.24
N ASP A 338 -3.12 -0.21 -24.81
CA ASP A 338 -3.00 0.00 -26.25
C ASP A 338 -2.88 -1.32 -27.02
N ILE A 339 -2.07 -2.27 -26.54
CA ILE A 339 -1.90 -3.59 -27.16
C ILE A 339 -3.24 -4.35 -27.24
N HIS A 340 -4.09 -4.21 -26.22
CA HIS A 340 -5.41 -4.84 -26.18
C HIS A 340 -6.46 -4.14 -27.06
N GLY A 341 -6.16 -2.94 -27.59
CA GLY A 341 -7.09 -2.18 -28.42
C GLY A 341 -8.41 -1.88 -27.70
N GLY A 342 -9.54 -2.15 -28.36
CA GLY A 342 -10.87 -1.97 -27.74
C GLY A 342 -11.11 -2.82 -26.49
N ASN A 343 -10.51 -4.02 -26.42
CA ASN A 343 -10.59 -4.89 -25.25
C ASN A 343 -9.85 -4.31 -24.03
N GLY A 344 -8.88 -3.42 -24.27
CA GLY A 344 -8.08 -2.79 -23.23
C GLY A 344 -8.85 -1.85 -22.29
N ILE A 345 -10.10 -1.47 -22.63
CA ILE A 345 -10.99 -0.70 -21.77
C ILE A 345 -12.08 -1.54 -21.09
N SER A 346 -12.14 -2.85 -21.39
CA SER A 346 -13.00 -3.78 -20.65
C SER A 346 -12.31 -4.27 -19.39
N ASP A 347 -13.05 -4.31 -18.30
CA ASP A 347 -12.54 -4.79 -17.01
C ASP A 347 -12.28 -6.31 -16.98
N GLU A 348 -12.85 -7.07 -17.94
CA GLU A 348 -12.62 -8.50 -18.11
C GLU A 348 -11.15 -8.85 -18.32
N TYR A 349 -10.39 -7.94 -18.95
CA TYR A 349 -8.94 -8.11 -19.18
C TYR A 349 -8.09 -7.54 -18.03
N HIS A 350 -8.70 -6.94 -17.02
CA HIS A 350 -8.08 -6.32 -15.86
C HIS A 350 -7.13 -5.13 -16.17
N ILE A 351 -6.74 -4.90 -17.40
CA ILE A 351 -5.74 -3.90 -17.78
C ILE A 351 -6.17 -2.48 -17.40
N ILE A 352 -7.40 -2.09 -17.75
CA ILE A 352 -7.90 -0.74 -17.43
C ILE A 352 -7.95 -0.50 -15.93
N ARG A 353 -8.25 -1.51 -15.12
CA ARG A 353 -8.26 -1.42 -13.66
C ARG A 353 -6.85 -1.10 -13.14
N HIS A 354 -5.82 -1.77 -13.62
CA HIS A 354 -4.42 -1.45 -13.29
C HIS A 354 -4.02 -0.06 -13.78
N CYS A 355 -4.41 0.36 -14.99
CA CYS A 355 -4.18 1.72 -15.46
C CYS A 355 -4.75 2.76 -14.50
N MET A 356 -6.02 2.64 -14.14
CA MET A 356 -6.70 3.58 -13.25
C MET A 356 -6.06 3.61 -11.86
N ASN A 357 -5.74 2.44 -11.31
CA ASN A 357 -5.09 2.34 -10.00
C ASN A 357 -3.70 3.00 -10.01
N LEU A 358 -2.91 2.76 -11.04
CA LEU A 358 -1.55 3.29 -11.14
C LEU A 358 -1.51 4.80 -11.38
N GLU A 359 -2.57 5.44 -11.90
CA GLU A 359 -2.68 6.91 -11.89
C GLU A 359 -2.63 7.46 -10.45
N ALA A 360 -3.34 6.82 -9.51
CA ALA A 360 -3.29 7.22 -8.10
C ALA A 360 -1.96 6.82 -7.43
N VAL A 361 -1.44 5.63 -7.72
CA VAL A 361 -0.19 5.11 -7.13
C VAL A 361 1.02 5.95 -7.55
N ASN A 362 1.00 6.51 -8.78
CA ASN A 362 2.08 7.35 -9.30
C ASN A 362 2.16 8.73 -8.60
N THR A 363 1.07 9.24 -8.07
CA THR A 363 0.98 10.57 -7.44
C THR A 363 1.83 10.74 -6.14
#